data_b1bbddf16a35d6fac50dd7df18bbdc6a
#
_entry.id   b1bbddf16a35d6fac50dd7df18bbdc6a
#
_cell.length_a   1.000
_cell.length_b   1.000
_cell.length_c   1.000
_cell.angle_alpha   90.00
_cell.angle_beta   90.00
_cell.angle_gamma   90.00
#
_symmetry.space_group_name_H-M   'P 1'
#
loop_
_entity.id
_entity.type
_entity.pdbx_description
1 polymer ?
#
loop_
_entity_poly.entity_id
_entity_poly.type
_entity_poly.pdbx_seq_one_letter_code
_entity_poly.pdbx_strand_id
1 'polypeptide(L)'
;IVQGGIFKDLRKESISKLLEIGFDGYAMGGLAVGENQNDMFKILNESVDFLPKDKPRYLMGVGTPSDILGAVKEGIDMFDCVLPTRSGRTGLAFTWKGKLNIRNSKFANDKSPLDPDCDIRYLSSYSKSYLHHLVKSDEMLASMLISLNNIYFYQQFMREIRKNIKD
;
A
#
# COMPACT_ATOMS: atom_id res chain seq x y z
N ILE A 1 8.95 2.25 -18.29
CA ILE A 1 8.90 2.97 -16.99
C ILE A 1 9.21 4.44 -17.24
N VAL A 2 8.31 5.33 -16.85
CA VAL A 2 8.51 6.79 -16.87
C VAL A 2 9.48 7.16 -15.75
N GLN A 3 10.50 7.96 -16.10
CA GLN A 3 11.49 8.50 -15.19
C GLN A 3 11.51 10.04 -15.26
N GLY A 4 12.26 10.71 -14.38
CA GLY A 4 12.40 12.17 -14.37
C GLY A 4 12.36 12.82 -13.00
N GLY A 5 12.42 12.01 -11.92
CA GLY A 5 12.38 12.50 -10.52
C GLY A 5 11.14 13.36 -10.26
N ILE A 6 11.34 14.52 -9.67
CA ILE A 6 10.28 15.51 -9.41
C ILE A 6 10.19 16.59 -10.50
N PHE A 7 10.86 16.41 -11.65
CA PHE A 7 10.92 17.41 -12.72
C PHE A 7 9.87 17.10 -13.79
N LYS A 8 8.85 17.94 -13.89
CA LYS A 8 7.72 17.80 -14.82
C LYS A 8 8.15 17.66 -16.28
N ASP A 9 9.08 18.50 -16.74
CA ASP A 9 9.51 18.52 -18.14
C ASP A 9 10.23 17.23 -18.53
N LEU A 10 11.09 16.70 -17.63
CA LEU A 10 11.76 15.41 -17.84
C LEU A 10 10.77 14.25 -17.87
N ARG A 11 9.75 14.27 -17.04
CA ARG A 11 8.69 13.26 -17.07
C ARG A 11 7.88 13.32 -18.35
N LYS A 12 7.52 14.52 -18.80
CA LYS A 12 6.80 14.72 -20.05
C LYS A 12 7.61 14.23 -21.25
N GLU A 13 8.90 14.53 -21.29
CA GLU A 13 9.80 14.01 -22.33
C GLU A 13 9.88 12.47 -22.29
N SER A 14 10.06 11.90 -21.08
CA SER A 14 10.10 10.45 -20.90
C SER A 14 8.80 9.78 -21.37
N ILE A 15 7.64 10.34 -21.02
CA ILE A 15 6.33 9.84 -21.45
C ILE A 15 6.22 9.90 -22.98
N SER A 16 6.52 11.03 -23.60
CA SER A 16 6.44 11.19 -25.06
C SER A 16 7.24 10.10 -25.81
N LYS A 17 8.50 9.91 -25.42
CA LYS A 17 9.38 8.90 -26.02
C LYS A 17 8.88 7.46 -25.80
N LEU A 18 8.31 7.17 -24.63
CA LEU A 18 7.75 5.85 -24.35
C LEU A 18 6.45 5.60 -25.12
N LEU A 19 5.65 6.63 -25.38
CA LEU A 19 4.44 6.53 -26.19
C LEU A 19 4.77 6.27 -27.67
N GLU A 20 5.84 6.86 -28.20
CA GLU A 20 6.33 6.59 -29.57
C GLU A 20 6.72 5.13 -29.78
N ILE A 21 7.30 4.49 -28.74
CA ILE A 21 7.64 3.04 -28.77
C ILE A 21 6.37 2.18 -28.70
N GLY A 22 5.43 2.56 -27.83
CA GLY A 22 4.18 1.84 -27.59
C GLY A 22 4.34 0.60 -26.69
N PHE A 23 3.55 0.58 -25.58
CA PHE A 23 3.52 -0.51 -24.61
C PHE A 23 2.08 -0.83 -24.21
N ASP A 24 1.84 -2.02 -23.63
CA ASP A 24 0.54 -2.46 -23.13
C ASP A 24 0.16 -1.76 -21.83
N GLY A 25 1.11 -1.14 -21.11
CA GLY A 25 0.91 -0.36 -19.90
C GLY A 25 2.13 0.49 -19.56
N TYR A 26 1.97 1.42 -18.63
CA TYR A 26 3.00 2.39 -18.27
C TYR A 26 3.19 2.47 -16.76
N ALA A 27 4.43 2.45 -16.32
CA ALA A 27 4.78 2.59 -14.91
C ALA A 27 5.35 3.97 -14.60
N MET A 28 4.98 4.53 -13.45
CA MET A 28 5.58 5.73 -12.87
C MET A 28 6.68 5.28 -11.91
N GLY A 29 7.94 5.44 -12.31
CA GLY A 29 9.10 5.14 -11.50
C GLY A 29 9.75 6.39 -10.89
N GLY A 30 10.76 6.20 -10.02
CA GLY A 30 11.50 7.29 -9.39
C GLY A 30 10.67 8.19 -8.49
N LEU A 31 9.63 7.61 -7.85
CA LEU A 31 8.83 8.19 -6.78
C LEU A 31 8.86 7.25 -5.57
N ALA A 32 8.48 7.74 -4.39
CA ALA A 32 8.60 7.04 -3.10
C ALA A 32 10.04 6.64 -2.75
N VAL A 33 11.01 7.46 -3.16
CA VAL A 33 12.45 7.24 -2.92
C VAL A 33 13.10 8.32 -2.05
N GLY A 34 12.29 9.18 -1.40
CA GLY A 34 12.78 10.20 -0.48
C GLY A 34 12.06 11.54 -0.55
N GLU A 35 11.27 11.77 -1.60
CA GLU A 35 10.37 12.94 -1.66
C GLU A 35 9.23 12.81 -0.65
N ASN A 36 8.63 13.93 -0.29
CA ASN A 36 7.44 13.93 0.56
C ASN A 36 6.17 13.57 -0.24
N GLN A 37 5.11 13.22 0.47
CA GLN A 37 3.83 12.81 -0.11
C GLN A 37 3.22 13.88 -1.03
N ASN A 38 3.35 15.16 -0.67
CA ASN A 38 2.79 16.26 -1.47
C ASN A 38 3.49 16.39 -2.83
N ASP A 39 4.82 16.24 -2.85
CA ASP A 39 5.59 16.27 -4.11
C ASP A 39 5.23 15.08 -5.00
N MET A 40 5.05 13.88 -4.41
CA MET A 40 4.60 12.71 -5.15
C MET A 40 3.23 12.97 -5.81
N PHE A 41 2.23 13.44 -5.06
CA PHE A 41 0.90 13.73 -5.63
C PHE A 41 0.92 14.85 -6.65
N LYS A 42 1.71 15.89 -6.43
CA LYS A 42 1.90 16.96 -7.41
C LYS A 42 2.42 16.41 -8.74
N ILE A 43 3.44 15.57 -8.68
CA ILE A 43 4.01 14.94 -9.89
C ILE A 43 3.01 14.01 -10.57
N LEU A 44 2.24 13.22 -9.82
CA LEU A 44 1.19 12.39 -10.40
C LEU A 44 0.14 13.23 -11.12
N ASN A 45 -0.40 14.25 -10.47
CA ASN A 45 -1.37 15.17 -11.05
C ASN A 45 -0.86 15.84 -12.33
N GLU A 46 0.43 16.24 -12.36
CA GLU A 46 1.06 16.90 -13.50
C GLU A 46 1.48 15.95 -14.64
N SER A 47 1.49 14.64 -14.43
CA SER A 47 2.09 13.68 -15.37
C SER A 47 1.14 12.57 -15.85
N VAL A 48 0.21 12.12 -15.01
CA VAL A 48 -0.63 10.95 -15.32
C VAL A 48 -1.57 11.20 -16.50
N ASP A 49 -2.02 12.43 -16.69
CA ASP A 49 -2.92 12.80 -17.81
C ASP A 49 -2.24 12.69 -19.19
N PHE A 50 -0.92 12.67 -19.25
CA PHE A 50 -0.19 12.40 -20.50
C PHE A 50 -0.15 10.91 -20.87
N LEU A 51 -0.50 10.01 -19.94
CA LEU A 51 -0.57 8.57 -20.18
C LEU A 51 -1.93 8.16 -20.77
N PRO A 52 -1.98 7.16 -21.65
CA PRO A 52 -3.22 6.64 -22.22
C PRO A 52 -4.20 6.18 -21.12
N LYS A 53 -5.48 6.53 -21.27
CA LYS A 53 -6.53 6.16 -20.30
C LYS A 53 -7.02 4.73 -20.46
N ASP A 54 -6.80 4.14 -21.61
CA ASP A 54 -7.16 2.78 -22.01
C ASP A 54 -6.07 1.74 -21.66
N LYS A 55 -4.97 2.17 -21.05
CA LYS A 55 -3.85 1.29 -20.67
C LYS A 55 -3.55 1.35 -19.19
N PRO A 56 -3.12 0.21 -18.57
CA PRO A 56 -2.79 0.18 -17.15
C PRO A 56 -1.69 1.17 -16.78
N ARG A 57 -1.89 1.88 -15.67
CA ARG A 57 -0.96 2.84 -15.08
C ARG A 57 -0.51 2.32 -13.72
N TYR A 58 0.78 2.10 -13.59
CA TYR A 58 1.37 1.44 -12.43
C TYR A 58 2.28 2.40 -11.66
N LEU A 59 2.04 2.61 -10.37
CA LEU A 59 2.90 3.38 -9.48
C LEU A 59 3.78 2.42 -8.66
N MET A 60 5.07 2.46 -8.92
CA MET A 60 6.03 1.53 -8.33
C MET A 60 6.41 1.90 -6.89
N GLY A 61 6.47 0.90 -6.02
CA GLY A 61 6.96 1.03 -4.65
C GLY A 61 6.06 1.76 -3.66
N VAL A 62 4.83 2.09 -4.05
CA VAL A 62 3.85 2.80 -3.22
C VAL A 62 2.77 1.84 -2.73
N GLY A 63 2.27 1.84 -1.53
CA GLY A 63 2.74 2.48 -0.34
C GLY A 63 1.73 2.36 0.80
N THR A 64 1.57 3.43 1.54
CA THR A 64 0.56 3.44 2.61
C THR A 64 -0.85 3.45 2.03
N PRO A 65 -1.89 3.06 2.81
CA PRO A 65 -3.28 3.14 2.34
C PRO A 65 -3.68 4.55 1.87
N SER A 66 -3.18 5.60 2.53
CA SER A 66 -3.42 7.00 2.10
C SER A 66 -2.76 7.33 0.77
N ASP A 67 -1.55 6.83 0.54
CA ASP A 67 -0.82 7.06 -0.72
C ASP A 67 -1.52 6.35 -1.88
N ILE A 68 -1.96 5.11 -1.66
CA ILE A 68 -2.71 4.33 -2.66
C ILE A 68 -4.01 5.05 -3.01
N LEU A 69 -4.79 5.48 -2.00
CA LEU A 69 -6.05 6.19 -2.24
C LEU A 69 -5.84 7.50 -3.00
N GLY A 70 -4.82 8.28 -2.62
CA GLY A 70 -4.47 9.52 -3.30
C GLY A 70 -4.03 9.27 -4.75
N ALA A 71 -3.17 8.27 -4.98
CA ALA A 71 -2.70 7.94 -6.32
C ALA A 71 -3.82 7.38 -7.24
N VAL A 72 -4.77 6.61 -6.69
CA VAL A 72 -5.96 6.19 -7.46
C VAL A 72 -6.80 7.39 -7.90
N LYS A 73 -6.96 8.42 -7.05
CA LYS A 73 -7.64 9.67 -7.44
C LYS A 73 -6.94 10.38 -8.59
N GLU A 74 -5.63 10.26 -8.67
CA GLU A 74 -4.82 10.80 -9.79
C GLU A 74 -4.80 9.86 -11.02
N GLY A 75 -5.52 8.75 -11.00
CA GLY A 75 -5.68 7.84 -12.15
C GLY A 75 -4.66 6.71 -12.23
N ILE A 76 -4.08 6.29 -11.14
CA ILE A 76 -3.21 5.10 -11.05
C ILE A 76 -4.05 3.84 -10.78
N ASP A 77 -3.74 2.74 -11.46
CA ASP A 77 -4.49 1.49 -11.41
C ASP A 77 -3.81 0.39 -10.59
N MET A 78 -2.48 0.38 -10.55
CA MET A 78 -1.70 -0.74 -10.02
C MET A 78 -0.59 -0.25 -9.08
N PHE A 79 -0.30 -1.08 -8.08
CA PHE A 79 0.69 -0.79 -7.03
C PHE A 79 1.45 -2.06 -6.65
N ASP A 80 2.69 -1.88 -6.21
CA ASP A 80 3.42 -2.83 -5.37
C ASP A 80 4.00 -2.13 -4.16
N CYS A 81 4.09 -2.80 -3.04
CA CYS A 81 4.88 -2.32 -1.92
C CYS A 81 5.24 -3.42 -0.93
N VAL A 82 6.32 -3.19 -0.19
CA VAL A 82 6.79 -4.09 0.86
C VAL A 82 6.10 -3.87 2.20
N LEU A 83 5.32 -2.79 2.36
CA LEU A 83 4.76 -2.37 3.65
C LEU A 83 3.92 -3.45 4.36
N PRO A 84 3.02 -4.21 3.69
CA PRO A 84 2.23 -5.21 4.38
C PRO A 84 3.09 -6.23 5.13
N THR A 85 4.08 -6.79 4.46
CA THR A 85 4.94 -7.84 5.03
C THR A 85 6.07 -7.27 5.89
N ARG A 86 6.72 -6.16 5.47
CA ARG A 86 7.75 -5.49 6.27
C ARG A 86 7.18 -5.03 7.62
N SER A 87 6.02 -4.38 7.61
CA SER A 87 5.33 -3.94 8.85
C SER A 87 4.92 -5.12 9.71
N GLY A 88 4.39 -6.19 9.11
CA GLY A 88 4.04 -7.42 9.82
C GLY A 88 5.21 -8.03 10.58
N ARG A 89 6.40 -8.06 9.97
CA ARG A 89 7.62 -8.55 10.61
C ARG A 89 8.09 -7.70 11.79
N THR A 90 7.72 -6.42 11.83
CA THR A 90 8.06 -5.53 12.94
C THR A 90 6.95 -5.40 14.00
N GLY A 91 5.85 -6.16 13.84
CA GLY A 91 4.73 -6.14 14.77
C GLY A 91 3.73 -5.01 14.53
N LEU A 92 3.74 -4.39 13.34
CA LEU A 92 2.78 -3.36 12.96
C LEU A 92 1.69 -3.96 12.07
N ALA A 93 0.45 -3.92 12.54
CA ALA A 93 -0.74 -4.35 11.83
C ALA A 93 -1.50 -3.16 11.22
N PHE A 94 -2.08 -3.39 10.03
CA PHE A 94 -3.06 -2.50 9.39
C PHE A 94 -4.46 -3.06 9.61
N THR A 95 -5.39 -2.20 10.05
CA THR A 95 -6.80 -2.53 10.25
C THR A 95 -7.67 -1.38 9.75
N TRP A 96 -8.98 -1.62 9.58
CA TRP A 96 -9.94 -0.56 9.24
C TRP A 96 -10.04 0.53 10.32
N LYS A 97 -9.66 0.22 11.56
CA LYS A 97 -9.61 1.17 12.68
C LYS A 97 -8.26 1.87 12.83
N GLY A 98 -7.35 1.65 11.88
CA GLY A 98 -6.02 2.26 11.86
C GLY A 98 -4.88 1.28 12.13
N LYS A 99 -3.70 1.83 12.34
CA LYS A 99 -2.46 1.05 12.57
C LYS A 99 -2.35 0.63 14.03
N LEU A 100 -2.02 -0.63 14.28
CA LEU A 100 -1.79 -1.19 15.61
C LEU A 100 -0.33 -1.67 15.73
N ASN A 101 0.46 -1.02 16.59
CA ASN A 101 1.78 -1.53 16.94
C ASN A 101 1.63 -2.53 18.10
N ILE A 102 1.66 -3.82 17.77
CA ILE A 102 1.40 -4.92 18.71
C ILE A 102 2.50 -5.05 19.79
N ARG A 103 3.67 -4.42 19.60
CA ARG A 103 4.70 -4.32 20.63
C ARG A 103 4.28 -3.46 21.84
N ASN A 104 3.26 -2.62 21.69
CA ASN A 104 2.80 -1.72 22.75
C ASN A 104 2.16 -2.52 23.90
N SER A 105 2.57 -2.21 25.13
CA SER A 105 2.12 -2.88 26.37
C SER A 105 0.61 -2.83 26.61
N LYS A 106 -0.11 -1.87 26.03
CA LYS A 106 -1.57 -1.81 26.12
C LYS A 106 -2.26 -3.08 25.59
N PHE A 107 -1.61 -3.86 24.72
CA PHE A 107 -2.14 -5.09 24.18
C PHE A 107 -1.81 -6.33 25.01
N ALA A 108 -1.00 -6.22 26.06
CA ALA A 108 -0.57 -7.35 26.89
C ALA A 108 -1.75 -8.17 27.47
N ASN A 109 -2.88 -7.51 27.75
CA ASN A 109 -4.08 -8.15 28.31
C ASN A 109 -5.31 -8.05 27.40
N ASP A 110 -5.15 -7.59 26.16
CA ASP A 110 -6.26 -7.43 25.21
C ASP A 110 -6.59 -8.78 24.55
N LYS A 111 -7.70 -9.38 24.96
CA LYS A 111 -8.19 -10.69 24.47
C LYS A 111 -8.98 -10.59 23.16
N SER A 112 -9.20 -9.39 22.62
CA SER A 112 -9.91 -9.22 21.35
C SER A 112 -9.03 -9.64 20.16
N PRO A 113 -9.62 -10.03 19.02
CA PRO A 113 -8.87 -10.34 17.81
C PRO A 113 -8.14 -9.13 17.27
N LEU A 114 -7.13 -9.38 16.41
CA LEU A 114 -6.31 -8.32 15.82
C LEU A 114 -7.16 -7.31 15.04
N ASP A 115 -8.01 -7.81 14.14
CA ASP A 115 -8.99 -7.02 13.41
C ASP A 115 -10.35 -7.76 13.46
N PRO A 116 -11.36 -7.19 14.15
CA PRO A 116 -12.70 -7.78 14.18
C PRO A 116 -13.38 -7.85 12.82
N ASP A 117 -12.99 -6.98 11.90
CA ASP A 117 -13.57 -6.88 10.55
C ASP A 117 -12.85 -7.79 9.53
N CYS A 118 -11.93 -8.63 10.00
CA CYS A 118 -11.21 -9.61 9.18
C CYS A 118 -11.98 -10.94 9.11
N ASP A 119 -12.43 -11.29 7.90
CA ASP A 119 -13.19 -12.53 7.64
C ASP A 119 -12.33 -13.80 7.64
N ILE A 120 -11.01 -13.69 7.81
CA ILE A 120 -10.15 -14.87 7.88
C ILE A 120 -10.32 -15.52 9.25
N ARG A 121 -11.12 -16.58 9.32
CA ARG A 121 -11.40 -17.35 10.54
C ARG A 121 -10.14 -17.73 11.33
N TYR A 122 -9.08 -18.08 10.63
CA TYR A 122 -7.81 -18.43 11.27
C TYR A 122 -7.21 -17.26 12.05
N LEU A 123 -7.25 -16.03 11.52
CA LEU A 123 -6.73 -14.85 12.20
C LEU A 123 -7.57 -14.41 13.39
N SER A 124 -8.90 -14.58 13.32
CA SER A 124 -9.81 -14.22 14.40
C SER A 124 -9.67 -15.12 15.65
N SER A 125 -9.00 -16.26 15.51
CA SER A 125 -8.72 -17.18 16.62
C SER A 125 -7.60 -16.70 17.54
N TYR A 126 -6.80 -15.71 17.12
CA TYR A 126 -5.68 -15.20 17.90
C TYR A 126 -5.98 -13.84 18.50
N SER A 127 -5.78 -13.72 19.83
CA SER A 127 -5.95 -12.44 20.52
C SER A 127 -4.77 -11.50 20.33
N LYS A 128 -4.99 -10.19 20.49
CA LYS A 128 -3.91 -9.19 20.51
C LYS A 128 -2.90 -9.47 21.63
N SER A 129 -3.36 -9.97 22.81
CA SER A 129 -2.45 -10.34 23.90
C SER A 129 -1.52 -11.50 23.52
N TYR A 130 -2.03 -12.51 22.81
CA TYR A 130 -1.21 -13.61 22.32
C TYR A 130 -0.20 -13.11 21.26
N LEU A 131 -0.64 -12.32 20.29
CA LEU A 131 0.24 -11.73 19.29
C LEU A 131 1.28 -10.81 19.93
N HIS A 132 0.91 -10.03 20.95
CA HIS A 132 1.86 -9.20 21.73
C HIS A 132 2.93 -10.08 22.38
N HIS A 133 2.55 -11.17 23.01
CA HIS A 133 3.50 -12.13 23.60
C HIS A 133 4.46 -12.68 22.54
N LEU A 134 3.95 -13.17 21.43
CA LEU A 134 4.77 -13.69 20.34
C LEU A 134 5.74 -12.65 19.77
N VAL A 135 5.28 -11.41 19.55
CA VAL A 135 6.12 -10.31 19.06
C VAL A 135 7.21 -9.94 20.07
N LYS A 136 6.92 -10.00 21.37
CA LYS A 136 7.91 -9.72 22.44
C LYS A 136 8.94 -10.83 22.59
N SER A 137 8.55 -12.06 22.28
CA SER A 137 9.41 -13.25 22.29
C SER A 137 10.14 -13.49 20.96
N ASP A 138 9.99 -12.57 20.01
CA ASP A 138 10.56 -12.67 18.64
C ASP A 138 10.19 -13.97 17.90
N GLU A 139 9.01 -14.51 18.18
CA GLU A 139 8.47 -15.71 17.55
C GLU A 139 8.06 -15.44 16.09
N MET A 140 8.50 -16.29 15.18
CA MET A 140 8.21 -16.16 13.73
C MET A 140 6.71 -16.17 13.45
N LEU A 141 5.93 -16.91 14.21
CA LEU A 141 4.47 -17.00 14.05
C LEU A 141 3.80 -15.62 14.15
N ALA A 142 4.29 -14.72 15.00
CA ALA A 142 3.78 -13.34 15.05
C ALA A 142 3.93 -12.63 13.71
N SER A 143 5.12 -12.70 13.11
CA SER A 143 5.42 -12.09 11.81
C SER A 143 4.55 -12.67 10.70
N MET A 144 4.30 -13.98 10.71
CA MET A 144 3.44 -14.64 9.74
C MET A 144 1.98 -14.19 9.87
N LEU A 145 1.42 -14.22 11.08
CA LEU A 145 0.02 -13.85 11.32
C LEU A 145 -0.26 -12.37 11.03
N ILE A 146 0.63 -11.47 11.47
CA ILE A 146 0.46 -10.04 11.22
C ILE A 146 0.66 -9.71 9.74
N SER A 147 1.61 -10.35 9.05
CA SER A 147 1.79 -10.18 7.61
C SER A 147 0.57 -10.67 6.83
N LEU A 148 -0.01 -11.82 7.19
CA LEU A 148 -1.22 -12.34 6.57
C LEU A 148 -2.40 -11.36 6.74
N ASN A 149 -2.58 -10.84 7.96
CA ASN A 149 -3.59 -9.80 8.23
C ASN A 149 -3.38 -8.57 7.36
N ASN A 150 -2.14 -8.09 7.25
CA ASN A 150 -1.83 -6.90 6.47
C ASN A 150 -2.09 -7.11 4.97
N ILE A 151 -1.70 -8.26 4.41
CA ILE A 151 -2.00 -8.61 3.01
C ILE A 151 -3.51 -8.65 2.80
N TYR A 152 -4.25 -9.30 3.71
CA TYR A 152 -5.70 -9.36 3.63
C TYR A 152 -6.32 -7.95 3.66
N PHE A 153 -5.93 -7.11 4.62
CA PHE A 153 -6.38 -5.72 4.71
C PHE A 153 -6.16 -4.97 3.39
N TYR A 154 -4.94 -5.04 2.82
CA TYR A 154 -4.65 -4.34 1.56
C TYR A 154 -5.49 -4.87 0.40
N GLN A 155 -5.74 -6.17 0.32
CA GLN A 155 -6.61 -6.74 -0.71
C GLN A 155 -8.06 -6.28 -0.56
N GLN A 156 -8.59 -6.25 0.66
CA GLN A 156 -9.94 -5.72 0.93
C GLN A 156 -10.00 -4.21 0.64
N PHE A 157 -8.99 -3.47 1.05
CA PHE A 157 -8.90 -2.03 0.76
C PHE A 157 -8.97 -1.74 -0.74
N MET A 158 -8.23 -2.48 -1.56
CA MET A 158 -8.30 -2.35 -3.02
C MET A 158 -9.66 -2.79 -3.60
N ARG A 159 -10.33 -3.77 -2.99
CA ARG A 159 -11.70 -4.16 -3.39
C ARG A 159 -12.70 -3.05 -3.11
N GLU A 160 -12.64 -2.43 -1.94
CA GLU A 160 -13.51 -1.30 -1.59
C GLU A 160 -13.26 -0.07 -2.49
N ILE A 161 -12.01 0.24 -2.79
CA ILE A 161 -11.69 1.31 -3.76
C ILE A 161 -12.35 1.01 -5.11
N ARG A 162 -12.17 -0.20 -5.67
CA ARG A 162 -12.78 -0.59 -6.95
C ARG A 162 -14.31 -0.54 -6.93
N LYS A 163 -14.93 -0.90 -5.84
CA LYS A 163 -16.39 -0.80 -5.67
C LYS A 163 -16.83 0.67 -5.75
N ASN A 164 -16.22 1.55 -4.99
CA ASN A 164 -16.55 2.97 -4.94
C ASN A 164 -16.22 3.75 -6.25
N ILE A 165 -15.44 3.19 -7.16
CA ILE A 165 -15.19 3.77 -8.50
C ILE A 165 -16.34 3.41 -9.47
N LYS A 166 -16.97 2.24 -9.26
CA LYS A 166 -18.06 1.75 -10.15
C LYS A 166 -19.42 2.31 -9.80
N ASP A 167 -19.61 2.71 -8.54
CA ASP A 167 -20.84 3.35 -8.04
C ASP A 167 -20.84 4.86 -8.36
#